data_4bb2f76a01385f16f0152acd6dd5828c
#
_entry.id   4bb2f76a01385f16f0152acd6dd5828c
#
_cell.length_a   1.000
_cell.length_b   1.000
_cell.length_c   1.000
_cell.angle_alpha   90.00
_cell.angle_beta   90.00
_cell.angle_gamma   90.00
#
_symmetry.space_group_name_H-M   'P 1'
#
loop_
_entity.id
_entity.type
_entity.pdbx_description
1 polymer ?
#
loop_
_entity_poly.entity_id
_entity_poly.type
_entity_poly.pdbx_seq_one_letter_code
_entity_poly.pdbx_strand_id
1 'polypeptide(L)'
;RQIEARNKRALTARTTESLRQTTAIMRSWLRDVLAATAGAGATIVNEDRRAGIEAAALRAKPAALVRALRAHARCDEAIRYNVSPETCIDVLLLQIREELYGSHSAGGVAI
;
A
#
# COMPACT_ATOMS: atom_id res chain seq x y z
N ARG A 1 -9.55 0.88 36.37
CA ARG A 1 -10.21 1.53 35.23
C ARG A 1 -9.28 2.41 34.42
N GLN A 2 -8.62 3.35 35.07
CA GLN A 2 -7.70 4.25 34.37
C GLN A 2 -6.52 3.50 33.79
N ILE A 3 -6.04 2.48 34.50
CA ILE A 3 -4.94 1.65 34.01
C ILE A 3 -5.36 0.86 32.78
N GLU A 4 -6.56 0.29 32.80
CA GLU A 4 -7.08 -0.46 31.66
C GLU A 4 -7.28 0.43 30.44
N ALA A 5 -7.85 1.64 30.63
CA ALA A 5 -8.05 2.58 29.55
C ALA A 5 -6.72 3.05 28.97
N ARG A 6 -5.70 3.27 29.83
CA ARG A 6 -4.37 3.66 29.41
C ARG A 6 -3.71 2.55 28.60
N ASN A 7 -3.82 1.32 29.07
CA ASN A 7 -3.24 0.17 28.38
C ASN A 7 -3.89 -0.04 27.02
N LYS A 8 -5.21 0.14 26.95
CA LYS A 8 -5.94 0.03 25.69
C LYS A 8 -5.48 1.09 24.69
N ARG A 9 -5.31 2.33 25.14
CA ARG A 9 -4.83 3.41 24.27
C ARG A 9 -3.40 3.16 23.80
N ALA A 10 -2.54 2.68 24.68
CA ALA A 10 -1.17 2.35 24.33
C ALA A 10 -1.12 1.25 23.28
N LEU A 11 -1.94 0.21 23.46
CA LEU A 11 -2.02 -0.89 22.50
C LEU A 11 -2.54 -0.41 21.14
N THR A 12 -3.55 0.43 21.13
CA THR A 12 -4.09 1.00 19.90
C THR A 12 -3.04 1.84 19.18
N ALA A 13 -2.28 2.65 19.93
CA ALA A 13 -1.22 3.47 19.34
C ALA A 13 -0.13 2.61 18.70
N ARG A 14 0.26 1.52 19.36
CA ARG A 14 1.25 0.58 18.82
C ARG A 14 0.75 -0.10 17.55
N THR A 15 -0.50 -0.53 17.56
CA THR A 15 -1.12 -1.16 16.40
C THR A 15 -1.16 -0.20 15.23
N THR A 16 -1.56 1.04 15.47
CA THR A 16 -1.59 2.08 14.44
C THR A 16 -0.21 2.32 13.85
N GLU A 17 0.82 2.44 14.68
CA GLU A 17 2.18 2.66 14.22
C GLU A 17 2.69 1.47 13.41
N SER A 18 2.40 0.26 13.87
CA SER A 18 2.78 -0.95 13.14
C SER A 18 2.12 -1.01 11.76
N LEU A 19 0.85 -0.65 11.69
CA LEU A 19 0.12 -0.60 10.41
C LEU A 19 0.69 0.45 9.48
N ARG A 20 1.05 1.62 10.00
CA ARG A 20 1.69 2.68 9.21
C ARG A 20 3.03 2.24 8.66
N GLN A 21 3.83 1.56 9.45
CA GLN A 21 5.11 1.04 9.00
C GLN A 21 4.93 0.01 7.90
N THR A 22 3.96 -0.88 8.06
CA THR A 22 3.67 -1.90 7.05
C THR A 22 3.25 -1.26 5.73
N THR A 23 2.37 -0.26 5.78
CA THR A 23 1.93 0.41 4.55
C THR A 23 3.04 1.23 3.92
N ALA A 24 3.95 1.81 4.72
CA ALA A 24 5.10 2.54 4.18
C ALA A 24 6.04 1.60 3.44
N ILE A 25 6.27 0.42 3.97
CA ILE A 25 7.09 -0.61 3.31
C ILE A 25 6.43 -1.03 1.99
N MET A 26 5.14 -1.27 2.01
CA MET A 26 4.39 -1.66 0.82
C MET A 26 4.46 -0.56 -0.25
N ARG A 27 4.27 0.69 0.15
CA ARG A 27 4.35 1.82 -0.79
C ARG A 27 5.73 1.93 -1.41
N SER A 28 6.78 1.77 -0.62
CA SER A 28 8.15 1.80 -1.11
C SER A 28 8.40 0.70 -2.13
N TRP A 29 7.88 -0.49 -1.86
CA TRP A 29 8.01 -1.63 -2.78
C TRP A 29 7.26 -1.37 -4.09
N LEU A 30 6.04 -0.88 -4.01
CA LEU A 30 5.24 -0.55 -5.20
C LEU A 30 5.92 0.51 -6.05
N ARG A 31 6.55 1.50 -5.42
CA ARG A 31 7.28 2.54 -6.14
C ARG A 31 8.48 1.96 -6.88
N ASP A 32 9.17 1.03 -6.25
CA ASP A 32 10.30 0.35 -6.90
C ASP A 32 9.83 -0.50 -8.08
N VAL A 33 8.69 -1.19 -7.94
CA VAL A 33 8.12 -1.96 -9.05
C VAL A 33 7.77 -1.04 -10.21
N LEU A 34 7.17 0.11 -9.92
CA LEU A 34 6.85 1.09 -10.95
C LEU A 34 8.11 1.59 -11.63
N ALA A 35 9.16 1.90 -10.87
CA ALA A 35 10.45 2.32 -11.44
C ALA A 35 11.01 1.25 -12.37
N ALA A 36 10.92 0.00 -11.98
CA ALA A 36 11.39 -1.11 -12.78
C ALA A 36 10.58 -1.23 -14.09
N THR A 37 9.27 -1.03 -14.04
CA THR A 37 8.46 -1.08 -15.26
C THR A 37 8.81 0.04 -16.23
N ALA A 38 9.27 1.17 -15.71
CA ALA A 38 9.64 2.33 -16.52
C ALA A 38 11.10 2.27 -17.01
N GLY A 39 11.81 1.20 -16.73
CA GLY A 39 13.21 1.07 -17.12
C GLY A 39 14.19 1.83 -16.22
N ALA A 40 13.72 2.32 -15.08
CA ALA A 40 14.53 3.09 -14.13
C ALA A 40 15.03 2.22 -12.97
N GLY A 41 15.46 1.00 -13.28
CA GLY A 41 15.91 0.04 -12.27
C GLY A 41 17.06 0.54 -11.40
N ALA A 42 17.82 1.53 -11.88
CA ALA A 42 18.92 2.11 -11.10
C ALA A 42 18.41 2.91 -9.89
N THR A 43 17.13 3.27 -9.87
CA THR A 43 16.54 4.05 -8.78
C THR A 43 15.84 3.18 -7.73
N ILE A 44 15.97 1.85 -7.81
CA ILE A 44 15.37 0.95 -6.85
C ILE A 44 16.03 1.16 -5.47
N VAL A 45 15.20 1.39 -4.47
CA VAL A 45 15.65 1.61 -3.10
C VAL A 45 15.79 0.29 -2.34
N ASN A 46 14.88 -0.66 -2.56
CA ASN A 46 14.87 -1.93 -1.87
C ASN A 46 15.76 -2.96 -2.60
N GLU A 47 17.07 -2.73 -2.58
CA GLU A 47 18.03 -3.55 -3.30
C GLU A 47 18.01 -5.02 -2.87
N ASP A 48 17.76 -5.27 -1.61
CA ASP A 48 17.66 -6.63 -1.07
C ASP A 48 16.50 -7.42 -1.65
N ARG A 49 15.55 -6.72 -2.30
CA ARG A 49 14.38 -7.33 -2.91
C ARG A 49 14.33 -7.13 -4.42
N ARG A 50 15.44 -6.75 -5.01
CA ARG A 50 15.52 -6.41 -6.44
C ARG A 50 14.96 -7.52 -7.32
N ALA A 51 15.32 -8.76 -7.08
CA ALA A 51 14.86 -9.88 -7.90
C ALA A 51 13.33 -10.01 -7.88
N GLY A 52 12.72 -9.88 -6.70
CA GLY A 52 11.28 -9.92 -6.57
C GLY A 52 10.60 -8.73 -7.23
N ILE A 53 11.21 -7.54 -7.11
CA ILE A 53 10.70 -6.33 -7.72
C ILE A 53 10.72 -6.45 -9.25
N GLU A 54 11.81 -6.93 -9.82
CA GLU A 54 11.92 -7.10 -11.25
C GLU A 54 10.94 -8.16 -11.78
N ALA A 55 10.75 -9.24 -11.02
CA ALA A 55 9.77 -10.27 -11.38
C ALA A 55 8.36 -9.69 -11.36
N ALA A 56 8.03 -8.89 -10.35
CA ALA A 56 6.73 -8.24 -10.26
C ALA A 56 6.52 -7.24 -11.41
N ALA A 57 7.56 -6.53 -11.79
CA ALA A 57 7.51 -5.54 -12.86
C ALA A 57 7.14 -6.16 -14.20
N LEU A 58 7.52 -7.42 -14.44
CA LEU A 58 7.18 -8.11 -15.67
C LEU A 58 5.69 -8.37 -15.81
N ARG A 59 4.97 -8.42 -14.69
CA ARG A 59 3.54 -8.77 -14.67
C ARG A 59 2.64 -7.58 -14.35
N ALA A 60 3.20 -6.54 -13.76
CA ALA A 60 2.41 -5.40 -13.30
C ALA A 60 2.17 -4.42 -14.44
N LYS A 61 1.00 -3.78 -14.42
CA LYS A 61 0.67 -2.70 -15.34
C LYS A 61 1.01 -1.37 -14.67
N PRO A 62 1.80 -0.50 -15.32
CA PRO A 62 2.17 0.77 -14.71
C PRO A 62 0.97 1.59 -14.24
N ALA A 63 -0.12 1.60 -15.00
CA ALA A 63 -1.31 2.35 -14.61
C ALA A 63 -1.93 1.82 -13.31
N ALA A 64 -1.93 0.49 -13.12
CA ALA A 64 -2.43 -0.12 -11.89
C ALA A 64 -1.53 0.26 -10.71
N LEU A 65 -0.22 0.27 -10.91
CA LEU A 65 0.73 0.67 -9.87
C LEU A 65 0.52 2.14 -9.46
N VAL A 66 0.29 3.01 -10.43
CA VAL A 66 0.00 4.42 -10.13
C VAL A 66 -1.28 4.55 -9.32
N ARG A 67 -2.33 3.81 -9.69
CA ARG A 67 -3.59 3.83 -8.93
C ARG A 67 -3.41 3.29 -7.52
N ALA A 68 -2.61 2.24 -7.35
CA ALA A 68 -2.30 1.69 -6.03
C ALA A 68 -1.55 2.73 -5.17
N LEU A 69 -0.57 3.42 -5.75
CA LEU A 69 0.15 4.46 -5.04
C LEU A 69 -0.75 5.65 -4.67
N ARG A 70 -1.69 6.00 -5.54
CA ARG A 70 -2.69 7.03 -5.22
C ARG A 70 -3.61 6.58 -4.09
N ALA A 71 -3.94 5.29 -4.03
CA ALA A 71 -4.72 4.75 -2.92
C ALA A 71 -3.98 4.91 -1.59
N HIS A 72 -2.66 4.68 -1.58
CA HIS A 72 -1.84 4.94 -0.40
C HIS A 72 -1.91 6.41 0.03
N ALA A 73 -1.82 7.33 -0.92
CA ALA A 73 -1.89 8.76 -0.61
C ALA A 73 -3.24 9.13 0.00
N ARG A 74 -4.33 8.59 -0.54
CA ARG A 74 -5.66 8.83 0.02
C ARG A 74 -5.81 8.25 1.42
N CYS A 75 -5.23 7.09 1.66
CA CYS A 75 -5.24 6.48 2.99
C CYS A 75 -4.51 7.36 4.00
N ASP A 76 -3.32 7.83 3.67
CA ASP A 76 -2.54 8.70 4.54
C ASP A 76 -3.28 9.99 4.86
N GLU A 77 -3.93 10.56 3.86
CA GLU A 77 -4.72 11.78 4.04
C GLU A 77 -5.91 11.54 4.95
N ALA A 78 -6.64 10.44 4.73
CA ALA A 78 -7.79 10.10 5.56
C ALA A 78 -7.40 9.92 7.03
N ILE A 79 -6.26 9.29 7.28
CA ILE A 79 -5.76 9.12 8.65
C ILE A 79 -5.46 10.48 9.28
N ARG A 80 -4.90 11.41 8.51
CA ARG A 80 -4.64 12.77 9.00
C ARG A 80 -5.92 13.50 9.40
N TYR A 81 -7.05 13.20 8.77
CA TYR A 81 -8.34 13.81 9.07
C TYR A 81 -9.15 12.98 10.07
N ASN A 82 -8.47 12.20 10.92
CA ASN A 82 -9.07 11.46 12.02
C ASN A 82 -10.00 10.32 11.64
N VAL A 83 -9.88 9.81 10.41
CA VAL A 83 -10.56 8.56 10.06
C VAL A 83 -9.76 7.42 10.70
N SER A 84 -10.45 6.39 11.20
CA SER A 84 -9.80 5.26 11.85
C SER A 84 -8.70 4.67 10.98
N PRO A 85 -7.45 4.59 11.48
CA PRO A 85 -6.36 4.00 10.71
C PRO A 85 -6.65 2.57 10.25
N GLU A 86 -7.28 1.78 11.11
CA GLU A 86 -7.62 0.40 10.74
C GLU A 86 -8.56 0.37 9.55
N THR A 87 -9.60 1.20 9.57
CA THR A 87 -10.55 1.27 8.48
C THR A 87 -9.87 1.77 7.20
N CYS A 88 -9.04 2.80 7.30
CA CYS A 88 -8.33 3.34 6.14
C CYS A 88 -7.43 2.28 5.50
N ILE A 89 -6.74 1.51 6.32
CA ILE A 89 -5.81 0.50 5.83
C ILE A 89 -6.57 -0.70 5.25
N ASP A 90 -7.69 -1.10 5.86
CA ASP A 90 -8.53 -2.15 5.28
C ASP A 90 -9.01 -1.76 3.88
N VAL A 91 -9.50 -0.54 3.73
CA VAL A 91 -9.92 -0.02 2.43
C VAL A 91 -8.75 0.02 1.45
N LEU A 92 -7.59 0.46 1.92
CA LEU A 92 -6.37 0.51 1.11
C LEU A 92 -6.00 -0.87 0.58
N LEU A 93 -5.99 -1.88 1.44
CA LEU A 93 -5.63 -3.24 1.04
C LEU A 93 -6.61 -3.80 0.03
N LEU A 94 -7.89 -3.53 0.21
CA LEU A 94 -8.90 -3.94 -0.76
C LEU A 94 -8.70 -3.25 -2.10
N GLN A 95 -8.39 -1.97 -2.11
CA GLN A 95 -8.13 -1.21 -3.33
C GLN A 95 -6.88 -1.71 -4.06
N ILE A 96 -5.81 -1.98 -3.33
CA ILE A 96 -4.58 -2.50 -3.92
C ILE A 96 -4.82 -3.87 -4.52
N ARG A 97 -5.53 -4.73 -3.81
CA ARG A 97 -5.89 -6.05 -4.33
C ARG A 97 -6.66 -5.93 -5.63
N GLU A 98 -7.65 -5.02 -5.67
CA GLU A 98 -8.45 -4.81 -6.85
C GLU A 98 -7.62 -4.29 -8.03
N GLU A 99 -6.71 -3.36 -7.75
CA GLU A 99 -5.89 -2.77 -8.80
C GLU A 99 -4.86 -3.75 -9.38
N LEU A 100 -4.25 -4.56 -8.51
CA LEU A 100 -3.16 -5.44 -8.94
C LEU A 100 -3.64 -6.83 -9.36
N TYR A 101 -4.70 -7.34 -8.75
CA TYR A 101 -5.11 -8.73 -8.95
C TYR A 101 -6.60 -8.87 -9.25
N GLY A 102 -7.35 -7.79 -9.21
CA GLY A 102 -8.78 -7.86 -9.37
C GLY A 102 -9.22 -8.13 -10.79
N SER A 103 -10.46 -8.58 -10.92
CA SER A 103 -11.08 -8.84 -12.21
C SER A 103 -11.66 -7.57 -12.84
N HIS A 104 -11.50 -6.43 -12.19
CA HIS A 104 -12.09 -5.18 -12.69
C HIS A 104 -11.60 -4.82 -14.09
N SER A 105 -10.35 -5.17 -14.41
CA SER A 105 -9.85 -4.95 -15.76
C SER A 105 -10.63 -5.75 -16.79
N ALA A 106 -10.97 -6.99 -16.45
CA ALA A 106 -11.83 -7.81 -17.31
C ALA A 106 -13.25 -7.29 -17.30
N GLY A 107 -13.74 -6.89 -16.13
CA GLY A 107 -15.05 -6.29 -15.99
C GLY A 107 -15.17 -5.00 -16.80
N GLY A 108 -14.13 -4.19 -16.78
CA GLY A 108 -14.07 -2.99 -17.60
C GLY A 108 -14.16 -3.28 -19.06
N VAL A 109 -13.56 -4.36 -19.49
CA VAL A 109 -13.63 -4.80 -20.88
C VAL A 109 -15.02 -5.25 -21.26
N ALA A 110 -15.69 -5.90 -20.32
CA ALA A 110 -17.03 -6.41 -20.56
C ALA A 110 -18.08 -5.31 -20.73
N ILE A 111 -17.77 -4.14 -20.27
CA ILE A 111 -18.67 -3.01 -20.36
C ILE A 111 -18.47 -2.28 -21.67
#